data_651e2027b2b98e9b948d30de4adb6f29
#
_entry.id   651e2027b2b98e9b948d30de4adb6f29
#
_cell.length_a   1.000
_cell.length_b   1.000
_cell.length_c   1.000
_cell.angle_alpha   90.00
_cell.angle_beta   90.00
_cell.angle_gamma   90.00
#
_symmetry.space_group_name_H-M   'P 1'
#
loop_
_entity.id
_entity.type
_entity.pdbx_description
1 polymer ?
#
loop_
_entity_poly.entity_id
_entity_poly.type
_entity_poly.pdbx_seq_one_letter_code
_entity_poly.pdbx_strand_id
1 'polypeptide(L)' 'MATVHNILKAKGGEIFSISPDTPVYHALELMVEKNVSSLLITEEEKLVGIFTERDYARKVVLKGKSSKDTQIKEIMTK' A
#
# COMPACT_ATOMS: atom_id res chain seq x y z
N MET A 1 -20.92 -1.46 -3.38
CA MET A 1 -19.53 -1.48 -2.89
C MET A 1 -18.89 -0.10 -3.11
N ALA A 2 -18.20 0.38 -2.10
CA ALA A 2 -17.55 1.69 -2.23
C ALA A 2 -16.41 1.61 -3.23
N THR A 3 -16.30 2.62 -4.07
CA THR A 3 -15.17 2.72 -4.99
C THR A 3 -13.98 3.31 -4.23
N VAL A 4 -12.79 3.16 -4.79
CA VAL A 4 -11.59 3.78 -4.21
C VAL A 4 -11.80 5.29 -4.09
N HIS A 5 -12.42 5.90 -5.07
CA HIS A 5 -12.70 7.31 -5.07
C HIS A 5 -13.58 7.72 -3.87
N ASN A 6 -14.60 6.94 -3.58
CA ASN A 6 -15.48 7.21 -2.43
C ASN A 6 -14.75 7.05 -1.12
N ILE A 7 -13.85 6.09 -1.03
CA ILE A 7 -13.02 5.88 0.16
C ILE A 7 -12.12 7.08 0.39
N LEU A 8 -11.52 7.61 -0.68
CA LEU A 8 -10.67 8.79 -0.59
C LEU A 8 -11.43 9.99 -0.06
N LYS A 9 -12.65 10.19 -0.53
CA LYS A 9 -13.49 11.30 -0.07
C LYS A 9 -13.90 11.12 1.39
N ALA A 10 -14.25 9.92 1.77
CA ALA A 10 -14.75 9.64 3.11
C ALA A 10 -13.72 9.91 4.19
N LYS A 11 -12.44 9.79 3.88
CA LYS A 11 -11.37 10.03 4.85
C LYS A 11 -11.08 11.50 5.09
N GLY A 12 -11.54 12.36 4.20
CA GLY A 12 -11.34 13.81 4.37
C GLY A 12 -9.91 14.28 4.25
N GLY A 13 -8.99 13.40 3.87
CA GLY A 13 -7.59 13.72 3.68
C GLY A 13 -7.07 13.08 2.42
N GLU A 14 -5.80 13.31 2.12
CA GLU A 14 -5.18 12.72 0.96
C GLU A 14 -4.86 11.25 1.24
N ILE A 15 -5.37 10.38 0.39
CA ILE A 15 -5.06 8.96 0.43
C ILE A 15 -4.48 8.61 -0.93
N PHE A 16 -3.43 7.82 -0.92
CA PHE A 16 -2.72 7.48 -2.13
C PHE A 16 -2.88 6.00 -2.44
N SER A 17 -2.90 5.67 -3.71
CA SER A 17 -3.03 4.30 -4.16
C SER A 17 -1.87 3.94 -5.08
N ILE A 18 -1.52 2.65 -5.09
CA ILE A 18 -0.45 2.11 -5.93
C ILE A 18 -0.92 0.79 -6.51
N SER A 19 -0.21 0.32 -7.53
CA SER A 19 -0.54 -0.96 -8.13
C SER A 19 0.03 -2.12 -7.32
N PRO A 20 -0.56 -3.33 -7.44
CA PRO A 20 -0.05 -4.51 -6.73
C PRO A 20 1.37 -4.89 -7.13
N ASP A 21 1.80 -4.50 -8.32
CA ASP A 21 3.13 -4.83 -8.84
C ASP A 21 4.21 -3.86 -8.37
N THR A 22 3.85 -2.84 -7.61
CA THR A 22 4.81 -1.86 -7.09
C THR A 22 5.77 -2.54 -6.11
N PRO A 23 7.08 -2.33 -6.24
CA PRO A 23 8.02 -2.84 -5.24
C PRO A 23 7.75 -2.18 -3.89
N VAL A 24 7.91 -2.94 -2.83
CA VAL A 24 7.71 -2.43 -1.46
C VAL A 24 8.54 -1.18 -1.21
N TYR A 25 9.77 -1.14 -1.72
CA TYR A 25 10.66 0.00 -1.56
C TYR A 25 10.02 1.30 -2.06
N HIS A 26 9.40 1.25 -3.25
CA HIS A 26 8.74 2.42 -3.82
C HIS A 26 7.51 2.83 -3.01
N ALA A 27 6.79 1.86 -2.47
CA ALA A 27 5.65 2.14 -1.60
C ALA A 27 6.11 2.88 -0.34
N LEU A 28 7.22 2.45 0.24
CA LEU A 28 7.79 3.11 1.42
C LEU A 28 8.24 4.53 1.11
N GLU A 29 8.86 4.74 -0.05
CA GLU A 29 9.26 6.08 -0.47
C GLU A 29 8.06 7.01 -0.56
N LEU A 30 6.96 6.52 -1.14
CA LEU A 30 5.74 7.31 -1.27
C LEU A 30 5.16 7.64 0.10
N MET A 31 5.15 6.68 1.00
CA MET A 31 4.64 6.90 2.35
C MET A 31 5.43 7.97 3.09
N VAL A 32 6.74 7.98 2.94
CA VAL A 32 7.59 8.99 3.54
C VAL A 32 7.34 10.35 2.89
N GLU A 33 7.33 10.38 1.57
CA GLU A 33 7.12 11.62 0.81
C GLU A 33 5.78 12.28 1.15
N LYS A 34 4.73 11.49 1.27
CA LYS A 34 3.38 11.99 1.52
C LYS A 34 3.01 12.00 2.99
N ASN A 35 3.90 11.53 3.84
CA ASN A 35 3.68 11.49 5.30
C ASN A 35 2.40 10.74 5.67
N VAL A 36 2.23 9.56 5.09
CA VAL A 36 1.10 8.68 5.39
C VAL A 36 1.62 7.34 5.88
N SER A 37 0.81 6.61 6.63
CA SER A 37 1.19 5.32 7.21
C SER A 37 0.56 4.13 6.50
N SER A 38 -0.24 4.38 5.48
CA SER A 38 -0.90 3.32 4.72
C SER A 38 -1.15 3.77 3.29
N LEU A 39 -1.28 2.79 2.40
CA LEU A 39 -1.57 3.02 0.99
C LEU A 39 -2.67 2.04 0.57
N LEU A 40 -3.54 2.49 -0.33
CA LEU A 40 -4.51 1.60 -0.94
C LEU A 40 -3.84 0.93 -2.14
N ILE A 41 -4.16 -0.34 -2.33
CA ILE A 41 -3.65 -1.10 -3.47
C ILE A 41 -4.79 -1.27 -4.44
N THR A 42 -4.64 -0.73 -5.65
CA THR A 42 -5.72 -0.74 -6.63
C THR A 42 -5.25 -1.35 -7.93
N GLU A 43 -6.18 -2.03 -8.60
CA GLU A 43 -5.93 -2.61 -9.91
C GLU A 43 -7.17 -2.35 -10.75
N GLU A 44 -6.99 -1.71 -11.91
CA GLU A 44 -8.11 -1.32 -12.76
C GLU A 44 -9.18 -0.55 -12.00
N GLU A 45 -8.73 0.38 -11.16
CA GLU A 45 -9.59 1.26 -10.35
C GLU A 45 -10.38 0.53 -9.27
N LYS A 46 -10.04 -0.73 -9.01
CA LYS A 46 -10.67 -1.50 -7.95
C LYS A 46 -9.72 -1.69 -6.79
N LEU A 47 -10.23 -1.56 -5.58
CA LEU A 47 -9.45 -1.80 -4.37
C LEU A 47 -9.21 -3.30 -4.24
N VAL A 48 -7.94 -3.69 -4.24
CA VAL A 48 -7.57 -5.11 -4.09
C VAL A 48 -6.83 -5.40 -2.79
N GLY A 49 -6.40 -4.37 -2.08
CA GLY A 49 -5.74 -4.58 -0.80
C GLY A 49 -5.29 -3.27 -0.17
N ILE A 50 -4.67 -3.40 1.00
CA ILE A 50 -4.13 -2.26 1.75
C ILE A 50 -2.73 -2.63 2.22
N PHE A 51 -1.82 -1.68 2.14
CA PHE A 51 -0.46 -1.84 2.66
C PHE A 51 -0.22 -0.84 3.80
N THR A 52 0.26 -1.33 4.93
CA THR A 52 0.51 -0.49 6.11
C THR A 52 1.94 -0.67 6.59
N GLU A 53 2.38 0.21 7.48
CA GLU A 53 3.68 0.06 8.13
C GLU A 53 3.76 -1.25 8.90
N ARG A 54 2.63 -1.70 9.45
CA ARG A 54 2.57 -2.99 10.15
C ARG A 54 2.86 -4.14 9.21
N ASP A 55 2.29 -4.10 8.00
CA ASP A 55 2.57 -5.13 6.98
C ASP A 55 4.05 -5.17 6.65
N TYR A 56 4.67 -4.00 6.52
CA TYR A 56 6.09 -3.91 6.24
C TYR A 56 6.90 -4.57 7.35
N ALA A 57 6.62 -4.21 8.61
CA ALA A 57 7.36 -4.76 9.73
C ALA A 57 7.19 -6.28 9.86
N ARG A 58 5.96 -6.75 9.75
CA ARG A 58 5.66 -8.18 9.96
C ARG A 58 6.02 -9.08 8.81
N LYS A 59 5.80 -8.60 7.58
CA LYS A 59 5.89 -9.45 6.39
C LYS A 59 7.13 -9.22 5.55
N VAL A 60 7.84 -8.15 5.78
CA VAL A 60 9.08 -7.86 5.06
C VAL A 60 10.27 -7.93 6.02
N VAL A 61 10.31 -7.05 7.02
CA VAL A 61 11.44 -6.95 7.93
C VAL A 61 11.62 -8.24 8.73
N LEU A 62 10.58 -8.69 9.42
CA LEU A 62 10.68 -9.87 10.27
C LEU A 62 10.81 -11.18 9.50
N LYS A 63 10.48 -11.17 8.21
CA LYS A 63 10.63 -12.34 7.34
C LYS A 63 11.95 -12.32 6.57
N GLY A 64 12.76 -11.29 6.75
CA GLY A 64 14.03 -11.17 6.05
C GLY A 64 13.92 -10.93 4.57
N LYS A 65 12.80 -10.38 4.11
CA LYS A 65 12.60 -10.11 2.69
C LYS A 65 13.23 -8.77 2.30
N SER A 66 13.64 -8.67 1.03
CA SER A 66 14.17 -7.44 0.49
C SER A 66 13.03 -6.54 -0.01
N SER A 67 12.98 -5.29 0.45
CA SER A 67 11.95 -4.35 0.01
C SER A 67 12.09 -4.01 -1.47
N LYS A 68 13.28 -4.13 -2.04
CA LYS A 68 13.49 -3.86 -3.46
C LYS A 68 13.05 -5.02 -4.35
N ASP A 69 13.08 -6.23 -3.83
CA ASP A 69 12.75 -7.43 -4.59
C ASP A 69 11.37 -7.99 -4.30
N THR A 70 10.64 -7.40 -3.34
CA THR A 70 9.31 -7.85 -2.97
C THR A 70 8.27 -6.88 -3.52
N GLN A 71 7.25 -7.43 -4.16
CA GLN A 71 6.15 -6.62 -4.67
C GLN A 71 5.05 -6.53 -3.61
N ILE A 72 4.30 -5.43 -3.65
CA ILE A 72 3.23 -5.18 -2.68
C ILE A 72 2.20 -6.31 -2.64
N LYS A 73 1.87 -6.89 -3.79
CA LYS A 73 0.86 -7.96 -3.84
C LYS A 73 1.23 -9.18 -3.00
N GLU A 74 2.52 -9.36 -2.71
CA GLU A 74 2.98 -10.50 -1.91
C GLU A 74 2.71 -10.30 -0.43
N ILE A 75 2.52 -9.07 0.00
CA ILE A 75 2.46 -8.76 1.43
C ILE A 75 1.27 -7.91 1.85
N MET A 76 0.49 -7.41 0.91
CA MET A 76 -0.66 -6.56 1.25
C MET A 76 -1.73 -7.34 2.01
N THR A 77 -2.53 -6.63 2.79
CA THR A 77 -3.69 -7.20 3.46
C THR A 77 -4.89 -7.02 2.53
N LYS A 78 -5.59 -8.09 2.29
CA LYS A 78 -6.76 -8.07 1.39
C LYS A 78 -8.05 -7.89 2.14
#